data_60347c5c0c355df8f1e5852dc947fff8
#
_entry.id   60347c5c0c355df8f1e5852dc947fff8
#
_cell.length_a   1.000
_cell.length_b   1.000
_cell.length_c   1.000
_cell.angle_alpha   90.00
_cell.angle_beta   90.00
_cell.angle_gamma   90.00
#
_symmetry.space_group_name_H-M   'P 1'
#
loop_
_entity.id
_entity.type
_entity.pdbx_description
1 polymer ?
#
loop_
_entity_poly.entity_id
_entity_poly.type
_entity_poly.pdbx_seq_one_letter_code
_entity_poly.pdbx_strand_id
1 'polypeptide(L)'
;MENVVSGHSSAVAMKPFRFHPRSLADDLRAEPTAFELHQALRILERMRPGTLLPGETTLFDRESVRFSSAVSKSFPPADLAGLVIPPTFPQEPPTLVVHHLGLAGAHGILPEFVTDEILRQLKRGSSPLRDFIDIFNHRLVALHARVRRTYRPTYSNVPPEHAPAARIFFALIGLGMPVLRNASGIVERELLPFAGLMAGNRFSKAAIEAIVAESTGCPATVIPFRPAWLQLDPRTFTRIGTHGQNSQLGRTAICGTRAYNPLDGCILRIGPCSATRFSALIPGGTEHHRLGAIVRFLSHDAMSITVELELDRQEVRPAVLGTADAALGVRAWLMPHRRSSTEPRPFIATVLRYRWAPVIAPPSQERVANQSTSSSVPPIQHVHGHKHSALSRAAQ
;
A
#
# COMPACT_ATOMS: atom_id res chain seq x y z
N MET A 1 -7.54 -48.51 -46.54
CA MET A 1 -6.91 -48.97 -45.29
C MET A 1 -6.56 -47.68 -44.49
N GLU A 2 -7.56 -47.21 -43.78
CA GLU A 2 -7.47 -46.01 -42.96
C GLU A 2 -7.31 -46.46 -41.49
N ASN A 3 -6.20 -46.11 -40.87
CA ASN A 3 -6.01 -46.27 -39.44
C ASN A 3 -6.25 -44.92 -38.76
N VAL A 4 -7.42 -44.81 -38.16
CA VAL A 4 -7.82 -43.73 -37.27
C VAL A 4 -7.16 -43.95 -35.93
N VAL A 5 -6.19 -43.10 -35.57
CA VAL A 5 -5.62 -43.00 -34.24
C VAL A 5 -6.55 -42.15 -33.39
N SER A 6 -7.34 -42.80 -32.52
CA SER A 6 -8.17 -42.15 -31.52
C SER A 6 -7.31 -41.71 -30.33
N GLY A 7 -6.92 -40.46 -30.30
CA GLY A 7 -6.29 -39.84 -29.13
C GLY A 7 -7.29 -39.67 -27.99
N HIS A 8 -7.15 -40.47 -26.95
CA HIS A 8 -7.87 -40.24 -25.68
C HIS A 8 -7.24 -39.04 -24.93
N SER A 9 -7.85 -37.88 -25.12
CA SER A 9 -7.59 -36.72 -24.26
C SER A 9 -8.25 -36.97 -22.90
N SER A 10 -7.48 -37.40 -21.92
CA SER A 10 -7.93 -37.42 -20.55
C SER A 10 -8.08 -35.98 -20.04
N ALA A 11 -9.26 -35.41 -20.26
CA ALA A 11 -9.64 -34.17 -19.59
C ALA A 11 -9.65 -34.43 -18.08
N VAL A 12 -8.64 -33.90 -17.38
CA VAL A 12 -8.64 -33.82 -15.93
C VAL A 12 -9.83 -32.95 -15.56
N ALA A 13 -10.92 -33.59 -15.14
CA ALA A 13 -12.10 -32.92 -14.66
C ALA A 13 -11.71 -32.13 -13.40
N MET A 14 -11.50 -30.84 -13.54
CA MET A 14 -11.40 -29.92 -12.40
C MET A 14 -12.69 -30.05 -11.61
N LYS A 15 -12.60 -30.62 -10.40
CA LYS A 15 -13.74 -30.66 -9.47
C LYS A 15 -14.22 -29.22 -9.26
N PRO A 16 -15.53 -28.95 -9.41
CA PRO A 16 -16.07 -27.62 -9.16
C PRO A 16 -15.74 -27.19 -7.73
N PHE A 17 -15.23 -25.97 -7.58
CA PHE A 17 -14.91 -25.35 -6.31
C PHE A 17 -16.21 -25.26 -5.48
N ARG A 18 -16.46 -26.22 -4.61
CA ARG A 18 -17.60 -26.17 -3.70
C ARG A 18 -17.28 -25.22 -2.57
N PHE A 19 -17.93 -24.07 -2.54
CA PHE A 19 -17.99 -23.22 -1.36
C PHE A 19 -18.70 -24.01 -0.25
N HIS A 20 -17.91 -24.66 0.59
CA HIS A 20 -18.42 -25.21 1.84
C HIS A 20 -18.41 -24.09 2.90
N PRO A 21 -19.44 -24.00 3.76
CA PRO A 21 -19.47 -23.04 4.86
C PRO A 21 -18.49 -23.40 5.99
N ARG A 22 -17.58 -24.34 5.76
CA ARG A 22 -16.53 -24.71 6.70
C ARG A 22 -15.43 -23.65 6.70
N SER A 23 -14.85 -23.40 7.86
CA SER A 23 -13.70 -22.50 7.93
C SER A 23 -12.50 -23.16 7.23
N LEU A 24 -11.63 -22.35 6.62
CA LEU A 24 -10.36 -22.85 6.04
C LEU A 24 -9.51 -23.62 7.05
N ALA A 25 -9.67 -23.34 8.33
CA ALA A 25 -9.01 -24.06 9.42
C ALA A 25 -9.54 -25.48 9.59
N ASP A 26 -10.84 -25.68 9.39
CA ASP A 26 -11.47 -27.01 9.46
C ASP A 26 -11.12 -27.84 8.21
N ASP A 27 -11.04 -27.19 7.04
CA ASP A 27 -10.60 -27.85 5.81
C ASP A 27 -9.14 -28.28 5.92
N LEU A 28 -8.26 -27.44 6.49
CA LEU A 28 -6.85 -27.80 6.76
C LEU A 28 -6.73 -28.98 7.75
N ARG A 29 -7.63 -29.09 8.71
CA ARG A 29 -7.67 -30.23 9.66
C ARG A 29 -8.14 -31.50 8.99
N ALA A 30 -9.12 -31.41 8.10
CA ALA A 30 -9.71 -32.56 7.43
C ALA A 30 -8.82 -33.10 6.30
N GLU A 31 -8.26 -32.22 5.47
CA GLU A 31 -7.45 -32.59 4.30
C GLU A 31 -6.17 -31.75 4.24
N PRO A 32 -5.16 -31.97 5.09
CA PRO A 32 -3.90 -31.22 5.06
C PRO A 32 -3.15 -31.32 3.73
N THR A 33 -3.27 -32.47 3.04
CA THR A 33 -2.61 -32.74 1.77
C THR A 33 -3.09 -31.90 0.60
N ALA A 34 -4.25 -31.27 0.73
CA ALA A 34 -4.79 -30.35 -0.28
C ALA A 34 -4.15 -28.95 -0.24
N PHE A 35 -3.36 -28.66 0.79
CA PHE A 35 -2.77 -27.35 1.01
C PHE A 35 -1.27 -27.37 0.74
N GLU A 36 -0.77 -26.25 0.18
CA GLU A 36 0.66 -25.98 0.15
C GLU A 36 1.18 -25.56 1.53
N LEU A 37 2.47 -25.80 1.81
CA LEU A 37 3.11 -25.45 3.08
C LEU A 37 2.81 -24.00 3.51
N HIS A 38 2.92 -23.03 2.59
CA HIS A 38 2.76 -21.62 2.95
C HIS A 38 1.31 -21.21 3.21
N GLN A 39 0.36 -21.87 2.55
CA GLN A 39 -1.07 -21.68 2.82
C GLN A 39 -1.43 -22.20 4.23
N ALA A 40 -0.99 -23.41 4.54
CA ALA A 40 -1.17 -24.01 5.86
C ALA A 40 -0.56 -23.14 6.97
N LEU A 41 0.67 -22.65 6.78
CA LEU A 41 1.33 -21.75 7.72
C LEU A 41 0.52 -20.49 7.99
N ARG A 42 0.02 -19.83 6.93
CA ARG A 42 -0.80 -18.61 7.09
C ARG A 42 -2.09 -18.86 7.88
N ILE A 43 -2.71 -20.03 7.71
CA ILE A 43 -3.90 -20.41 8.46
C ILE A 43 -3.54 -20.64 9.92
N LEU A 44 -2.49 -21.42 10.20
CA LEU A 44 -2.07 -21.76 11.56
C LEU A 44 -1.59 -20.52 12.34
N GLU A 45 -0.88 -19.59 11.71
CA GLU A 45 -0.49 -18.31 12.30
C GLU A 45 -1.70 -17.47 12.72
N ARG A 46 -2.79 -17.47 11.92
CA ARG A 46 -4.03 -16.78 12.27
C ARG A 46 -4.79 -17.45 13.42
N MET A 47 -4.64 -18.76 13.56
CA MET A 47 -5.24 -19.51 14.66
C MET A 47 -4.54 -19.25 16.00
N ARG A 48 -3.27 -18.79 15.98
CA ARG A 48 -2.47 -18.48 17.17
C ARG A 48 -1.91 -17.06 17.12
N PRO A 49 -2.76 -16.02 17.25
CA PRO A 49 -2.32 -14.63 17.21
C PRO A 49 -1.37 -14.34 18.38
N GLY A 50 -0.34 -13.54 18.14
CA GLY A 50 0.66 -13.16 19.15
C GLY A 50 1.84 -14.14 19.32
N THR A 51 1.87 -15.25 18.56
CA THR A 51 3.04 -16.15 18.52
C THR A 51 4.07 -15.66 17.49
N LEU A 52 5.33 -16.06 17.70
CA LEU A 52 6.40 -15.73 16.77
C LEU A 52 6.31 -16.60 15.50
N LEU A 53 6.80 -16.04 14.41
CA LEU A 53 6.82 -16.78 13.15
C LEU A 53 7.90 -17.88 13.17
N PRO A 54 7.68 -19.00 12.46
CA PRO A 54 8.68 -20.06 12.39
C PRO A 54 10.03 -19.55 11.88
N GLY A 55 11.10 -19.88 12.59
CA GLY A 55 12.47 -19.47 12.27
C GLY A 55 12.89 -18.10 12.78
N GLU A 56 12.06 -17.36 13.50
CA GLU A 56 12.41 -16.07 14.12
C GLU A 56 13.00 -16.24 15.52
N THR A 57 12.71 -17.34 16.19
CA THR A 57 13.20 -17.63 17.53
C THR A 57 13.93 -18.97 17.57
N THR A 58 14.67 -19.18 18.65
CA THR A 58 15.25 -20.49 19.02
C THR A 58 14.37 -21.27 19.99
N LEU A 59 13.30 -20.63 20.51
CA LEU A 59 12.39 -21.26 21.47
C LEU A 59 11.18 -21.82 20.72
N PHE A 60 11.16 -23.13 20.54
CA PHE A 60 10.14 -23.86 19.78
C PHE A 60 8.70 -23.64 20.29
N ASP A 61 8.52 -23.46 21.59
CA ASP A 61 7.18 -23.31 22.19
C ASP A 61 6.55 -21.94 21.89
N ARG A 62 7.37 -20.94 21.53
CA ARG A 62 6.90 -19.60 21.18
C ARG A 62 6.58 -19.46 19.70
N GLU A 63 6.93 -20.41 18.87
CA GLU A 63 6.61 -20.43 17.46
C GLU A 63 5.15 -20.83 17.21
N SER A 64 4.58 -20.34 16.11
CA SER A 64 3.19 -20.62 15.72
C SER A 64 2.96 -22.09 15.36
N VAL A 65 3.97 -22.76 14.84
CA VAL A 65 3.90 -24.13 14.31
C VAL A 65 5.19 -24.88 14.59
N ARG A 66 5.08 -26.17 14.92
CA ARG A 66 6.21 -27.12 14.96
C ARG A 66 6.22 -27.93 13.67
N PHE A 67 7.40 -28.19 13.10
CA PHE A 67 7.56 -29.05 11.94
C PHE A 67 8.13 -30.40 12.30
N SER A 68 7.63 -31.43 11.66
CA SER A 68 8.17 -32.81 11.67
C SER A 68 8.25 -33.29 10.23
N SER A 69 9.21 -34.15 9.91
CA SER A 69 9.33 -34.73 8.58
C SER A 69 8.64 -36.09 8.51
N ALA A 70 7.91 -36.32 7.43
CA ALA A 70 7.35 -37.63 7.13
C ALA A 70 8.47 -38.59 6.66
N VAL A 71 8.77 -39.61 7.45
CA VAL A 71 9.75 -40.61 7.07
C VAL A 71 9.06 -41.74 6.31
N SER A 72 9.26 -41.78 4.98
CA SER A 72 8.71 -42.81 4.09
C SER A 72 9.66 -43.08 2.94
N LYS A 73 9.63 -44.30 2.41
CA LYS A 73 10.34 -44.68 1.16
C LYS A 73 9.49 -44.51 -0.09
N SER A 74 8.20 -44.19 0.06
CA SER A 74 7.30 -43.91 -1.07
C SER A 74 7.45 -42.49 -1.58
N PHE A 75 7.08 -42.28 -2.84
CA PHE A 75 7.05 -40.93 -3.44
C PHE A 75 5.99 -40.07 -2.75
N PRO A 76 6.34 -38.84 -2.33
CA PRO A 76 5.41 -37.95 -1.65
C PRO A 76 4.33 -37.40 -2.61
N PRO A 77 3.03 -37.58 -2.31
CA PRO A 77 1.96 -37.13 -3.18
C PRO A 77 1.67 -35.64 -3.08
N ALA A 78 2.08 -35.00 -1.97
CA ALA A 78 1.83 -33.59 -1.67
C ALA A 78 2.94 -33.02 -0.78
N ASP A 79 2.97 -31.70 -0.61
CA ASP A 79 3.93 -31.00 0.26
C ASP A 79 3.75 -31.42 1.74
N LEU A 80 2.51 -31.57 2.15
CA LEU A 80 2.12 -31.90 3.53
C LEU A 80 1.67 -33.34 3.64
N ALA A 81 2.13 -34.00 4.69
CA ALA A 81 1.71 -35.35 5.05
C ALA A 81 0.55 -35.35 6.05
N GLY A 82 0.51 -34.38 6.96
CA GLY A 82 -0.51 -34.32 7.98
C GLY A 82 -0.39 -33.11 8.92
N LEU A 83 -1.39 -32.95 9.75
CA LEU A 83 -1.44 -31.95 10.80
C LEU A 83 -1.83 -32.63 12.12
N VAL A 84 -1.00 -32.50 13.13
CA VAL A 84 -1.26 -33.00 14.48
C VAL A 84 -1.51 -31.82 15.39
N ILE A 85 -2.74 -31.74 15.92
CA ILE A 85 -3.14 -30.70 16.85
C ILE A 85 -3.09 -31.27 18.26
N PRO A 86 -2.27 -30.70 19.18
CA PRO A 86 -2.23 -31.16 20.55
C PRO A 86 -3.54 -30.86 21.27
N PRO A 87 -3.94 -31.67 22.29
CA PRO A 87 -5.15 -31.41 23.07
C PRO A 87 -5.09 -30.09 23.84
N THR A 88 -3.90 -29.59 24.10
CA THR A 88 -3.59 -28.32 24.77
C THR A 88 -3.63 -27.09 23.82
N PHE A 89 -4.00 -27.27 22.53
CA PHE A 89 -4.13 -26.16 21.59
C PHE A 89 -5.15 -25.13 22.13
N PRO A 90 -4.88 -23.79 22.05
CA PRO A 90 -3.79 -23.13 21.34
C PRO A 90 -2.51 -22.86 22.16
N GLN A 91 -2.38 -23.35 23.38
CA GLN A 91 -1.19 -23.11 24.23
C GLN A 91 0.06 -23.74 23.62
N GLU A 92 -0.05 -24.99 23.17
CA GLU A 92 1.04 -25.66 22.47
C GLU A 92 0.93 -25.52 20.95
N PRO A 93 2.06 -25.42 20.23
CA PRO A 93 2.05 -25.33 18.77
C PRO A 93 1.57 -26.64 18.13
N PRO A 94 0.71 -26.57 17.08
CA PRO A 94 0.37 -27.72 16.28
C PRO A 94 1.61 -28.19 15.51
N THR A 95 1.72 -29.50 15.27
CA THR A 95 2.80 -30.09 14.49
C THR A 95 2.35 -30.34 13.06
N LEU A 96 3.02 -29.67 12.11
CA LEU A 96 2.81 -29.85 10.68
C LEU A 96 3.82 -30.85 10.15
N VAL A 97 3.34 -31.99 9.64
CA VAL A 97 4.18 -33.02 9.07
C VAL A 97 4.38 -32.75 7.58
N VAL A 98 5.64 -32.56 7.18
CA VAL A 98 6.03 -32.17 5.81
C VAL A 98 6.78 -33.27 5.09
N HIS A 99 6.69 -33.34 3.78
CA HIS A 99 7.42 -34.30 2.95
C HIS A 99 8.76 -33.76 2.42
N HIS A 100 8.91 -32.44 2.33
CA HIS A 100 10.11 -31.84 1.77
C HIS A 100 11.13 -31.45 2.87
N LEU A 101 12.40 -31.33 2.49
CA LEU A 101 13.51 -30.95 3.38
C LEU A 101 13.71 -31.89 4.57
N GLY A 102 13.19 -33.12 4.51
CA GLY A 102 13.47 -34.13 5.51
C GLY A 102 14.89 -34.68 5.37
N LEU A 103 15.59 -34.87 6.50
CA LEU A 103 16.93 -35.50 6.51
C LEU A 103 16.88 -36.98 6.23
N ALA A 104 15.81 -37.68 6.61
CA ALA A 104 15.57 -39.10 6.37
C ALA A 104 14.37 -39.31 5.44
N GLY A 105 14.29 -40.45 4.76
CA GLY A 105 13.22 -40.78 3.82
C GLY A 105 13.70 -40.89 2.38
N ALA A 106 12.77 -41.05 1.42
CA ALA A 106 13.09 -41.27 0.01
C ALA A 106 13.95 -40.14 -0.63
N HIS A 107 13.82 -38.92 -0.17
CA HIS A 107 14.59 -37.76 -0.63
C HIS A 107 15.55 -37.22 0.45
N GLY A 108 15.73 -37.98 1.55
CA GLY A 108 16.62 -37.59 2.63
C GLY A 108 18.09 -37.71 2.24
N ILE A 109 18.91 -36.84 2.82
CA ILE A 109 20.37 -36.84 2.62
C ILE A 109 21.09 -37.87 3.51
N LEU A 110 20.40 -38.39 4.53
CA LEU A 110 20.97 -39.41 5.40
C LEU A 110 21.03 -40.76 4.69
N PRO A 111 22.02 -41.58 5.02
CA PRO A 111 22.14 -42.94 4.46
C PRO A 111 20.88 -43.76 4.70
N GLU A 112 20.57 -44.67 3.78
CA GLU A 112 19.33 -45.47 3.79
C GLU A 112 19.15 -46.28 5.06
N PHE A 113 20.25 -46.81 5.64
CA PHE A 113 20.18 -47.58 6.86
C PHE A 113 19.61 -46.78 8.05
N VAL A 114 19.81 -45.46 8.10
CA VAL A 114 19.22 -44.58 9.13
C VAL A 114 17.71 -44.52 8.93
N THR A 115 17.25 -44.37 7.69
CA THR A 115 15.82 -44.38 7.35
C THR A 115 15.18 -45.71 7.73
N ASP A 116 15.86 -46.84 7.46
CA ASP A 116 15.39 -48.19 7.83
C ASP A 116 15.29 -48.38 9.33
N GLU A 117 16.28 -47.88 10.07
CA GLU A 117 16.25 -47.94 11.53
C GLU A 117 15.08 -47.09 12.11
N ILE A 118 14.86 -45.89 11.61
CA ILE A 118 13.70 -45.04 12.01
C ILE A 118 12.40 -45.80 11.73
N LEU A 119 12.23 -46.34 10.54
CA LEU A 119 11.02 -47.07 10.17
C LEU A 119 10.82 -48.32 11.03
N ARG A 120 11.91 -49.02 11.40
CA ARG A 120 11.88 -50.16 12.28
C ARG A 120 11.46 -49.79 13.71
N GLN A 121 12.00 -48.67 14.23
CA GLN A 121 11.59 -48.13 15.53
C GLN A 121 10.12 -47.67 15.54
N LEU A 122 9.67 -46.97 14.51
CA LEU A 122 8.26 -46.53 14.37
C LEU A 122 7.29 -47.73 14.37
N LYS A 123 7.63 -48.84 13.69
CA LYS A 123 6.84 -50.07 13.71
C LYS A 123 6.74 -50.71 15.10
N ARG A 124 7.70 -50.44 15.98
CA ARG A 124 7.74 -50.91 17.36
C ARG A 124 7.05 -49.91 18.34
N GLY A 125 6.49 -48.82 17.81
CA GLY A 125 5.89 -47.78 18.62
C GLY A 125 6.88 -46.86 19.34
N SER A 126 8.15 -46.81 18.88
CA SER A 126 9.22 -46.02 19.48
C SER A 126 9.69 -44.97 18.46
N SER A 127 9.96 -43.73 18.89
CA SER A 127 10.30 -42.63 17.99
C SER A 127 11.57 -41.81 18.34
N PRO A 128 12.46 -42.22 19.27
CA PRO A 128 13.50 -41.33 19.77
C PRO A 128 14.47 -40.86 18.69
N LEU A 129 14.81 -41.70 17.72
CA LEU A 129 15.71 -41.32 16.63
C LEU A 129 15.02 -40.32 15.66
N ARG A 130 13.73 -40.53 15.35
CA ARG A 130 12.95 -39.58 14.56
C ARG A 130 12.85 -38.24 15.28
N ASP A 131 12.51 -38.24 16.55
CA ASP A 131 12.33 -37.04 17.34
C ASP A 131 13.63 -36.25 17.49
N PHE A 132 14.76 -36.92 17.57
CA PHE A 132 16.09 -36.30 17.53
C PHE A 132 16.35 -35.61 16.17
N ILE A 133 16.08 -36.30 15.06
CA ILE A 133 16.28 -35.74 13.71
C ILE A 133 15.30 -34.61 13.45
N ASP A 134 14.08 -34.65 14.00
CA ASP A 134 13.07 -33.63 13.84
C ASP A 134 13.46 -32.28 14.47
N ILE A 135 14.40 -32.26 15.44
CA ILE A 135 14.98 -31.00 15.92
C ILE A 135 15.65 -30.22 14.78
N PHE A 136 16.38 -30.93 13.92
CA PHE A 136 17.05 -30.34 12.76
C PHE A 136 16.06 -30.05 11.62
N ASN A 137 15.15 -30.99 11.34
CA ASN A 137 14.12 -30.85 10.33
C ASN A 137 13.27 -29.60 10.59
N HIS A 138 12.82 -29.42 11.84
CA HIS A 138 12.07 -28.24 12.25
C HIS A 138 12.80 -26.95 11.89
N ARG A 139 14.10 -26.87 12.23
CA ARG A 139 14.89 -25.66 11.97
C ARG A 139 15.09 -25.41 10.47
N LEU A 140 15.34 -26.46 9.69
CA LEU A 140 15.52 -26.35 8.24
C LEU A 140 14.25 -25.86 7.54
N VAL A 141 13.10 -26.48 7.86
CA VAL A 141 11.81 -26.10 7.29
C VAL A 141 11.41 -24.69 7.71
N ALA A 142 11.63 -24.33 8.98
CA ALA A 142 11.36 -23.00 9.50
C ALA A 142 12.19 -21.92 8.80
N LEU A 143 13.49 -22.16 8.59
CA LEU A 143 14.35 -21.26 7.83
C LEU A 143 13.93 -21.15 6.35
N HIS A 144 13.56 -22.28 5.73
CA HIS A 144 13.04 -22.27 4.36
C HIS A 144 11.76 -21.42 4.23
N ALA A 145 10.82 -21.60 5.16
CA ALA A 145 9.60 -20.81 5.21
C ALA A 145 9.90 -19.32 5.39
N ARG A 146 10.87 -18.98 6.26
CA ARG A 146 11.33 -17.59 6.47
C ARG A 146 11.95 -16.98 5.22
N VAL A 147 12.84 -17.70 4.54
CA VAL A 147 13.46 -17.25 3.28
C VAL A 147 12.39 -16.97 2.23
N ARG A 148 11.47 -17.91 2.00
CA ARG A 148 10.39 -17.73 1.03
C ARG A 148 9.48 -16.54 1.36
N ARG A 149 9.17 -16.33 2.65
CA ARG A 149 8.37 -15.18 3.10
C ARG A 149 9.07 -13.85 2.83
N THR A 150 10.39 -13.77 3.01
CA THR A 150 11.17 -12.55 2.77
C THR A 150 11.06 -12.09 1.32
N TYR A 151 11.08 -13.02 0.37
CA TYR A 151 11.02 -12.70 -1.07
C TYR A 151 9.60 -12.69 -1.65
N ARG A 152 8.59 -13.15 -0.90
CA ARG A 152 7.19 -13.20 -1.36
C ARG A 152 6.25 -12.59 -0.32
N PRO A 153 5.91 -11.30 -0.46
CA PRO A 153 5.03 -10.60 0.49
C PRO A 153 3.67 -11.27 0.66
N THR A 154 3.18 -11.98 -0.37
CA THR A 154 1.90 -12.71 -0.33
C THR A 154 1.86 -13.85 0.67
N TYR A 155 3.02 -14.32 1.14
CA TYR A 155 3.12 -15.39 2.14
C TYR A 155 3.11 -14.85 3.59
N SER A 156 3.03 -13.54 3.78
CA SER A 156 2.93 -12.92 5.10
C SER A 156 1.48 -12.62 5.47
N ASN A 157 1.15 -12.75 6.76
CA ASN A 157 -0.11 -12.30 7.33
C ASN A 157 -0.06 -10.83 7.80
N VAL A 158 1.09 -10.20 7.71
CA VAL A 158 1.26 -8.77 8.04
C VAL A 158 0.49 -7.93 7.02
N PRO A 159 -0.26 -6.90 7.45
CA PRO A 159 -0.90 -5.97 6.53
C PRO A 159 0.09 -5.41 5.52
N PRO A 160 -0.30 -5.21 4.24
CA PRO A 160 0.61 -4.81 3.17
C PRO A 160 1.45 -3.57 3.51
N GLU A 161 0.87 -2.59 4.18
CA GLU A 161 1.51 -1.35 4.61
C GLU A 161 2.64 -1.54 5.65
N HIS A 162 2.58 -2.60 6.43
CA HIS A 162 3.58 -2.94 7.45
C HIS A 162 4.58 -3.99 6.99
N ALA A 163 4.38 -4.56 5.79
CA ALA A 163 5.29 -5.55 5.24
C ALA A 163 6.70 -4.96 4.99
N PRO A 164 7.79 -5.73 5.17
CA PRO A 164 9.15 -5.26 4.89
C PRO A 164 9.31 -4.68 3.48
N ALA A 165 8.65 -5.27 2.49
CA ALA A 165 8.65 -4.80 1.11
C ALA A 165 7.99 -3.41 0.97
N ALA A 166 6.96 -3.10 1.74
CA ALA A 166 6.29 -1.80 1.69
C ALA A 166 7.22 -0.65 2.05
N ARG A 167 8.17 -0.87 2.98
CA ARG A 167 9.18 0.13 3.35
C ARG A 167 10.02 0.56 2.15
N ILE A 168 10.35 -0.40 1.27
CA ILE A 168 11.10 -0.13 0.04
C ILE A 168 10.23 0.69 -0.92
N PHE A 169 8.97 0.30 -1.13
CA PHE A 169 8.05 1.04 -1.98
C PHE A 169 7.78 2.45 -1.46
N PHE A 170 7.59 2.63 -0.15
CA PHE A 170 7.45 3.97 0.44
C PHE A 170 8.72 4.80 0.27
N ALA A 171 9.91 4.21 0.38
CA ALA A 171 11.16 4.93 0.13
C ALA A 171 11.28 5.39 -1.32
N LEU A 172 10.87 4.56 -2.28
CA LEU A 172 10.86 4.90 -3.71
C LEU A 172 9.95 6.08 -4.06
N ILE A 173 8.82 6.23 -3.36
CA ILE A 173 7.88 7.35 -3.57
C ILE A 173 8.18 8.57 -2.67
N GLY A 174 9.29 8.56 -1.94
CA GLY A 174 9.67 9.66 -1.04
C GLY A 174 9.02 9.65 0.34
N LEU A 175 8.23 8.62 0.67
CA LEU A 175 7.53 8.46 1.94
C LEU A 175 8.23 7.43 2.87
N GLY A 176 9.56 7.30 2.79
CA GLY A 176 10.31 6.34 3.59
C GLY A 176 10.26 6.61 5.10
N MET A 177 10.12 7.87 5.50
CA MET A 177 10.01 8.25 6.92
C MET A 177 8.55 8.18 7.41
N PRO A 178 8.27 7.56 8.57
CA PRO A 178 6.91 7.48 9.12
C PRO A 178 6.24 8.86 9.33
N VAL A 179 7.03 9.88 9.70
CA VAL A 179 6.53 11.24 9.89
C VAL A 179 5.94 11.83 8.60
N LEU A 180 6.60 11.59 7.45
CA LEU A 180 6.12 12.06 6.15
C LEU A 180 4.84 11.33 5.72
N ARG A 181 4.74 10.05 6.03
CA ARG A 181 3.54 9.25 5.75
C ARG A 181 2.33 9.79 6.51
N ASN A 182 2.48 10.02 7.79
CA ASN A 182 1.42 10.58 8.64
C ASN A 182 1.01 12.01 8.19
N ALA A 183 1.97 12.81 7.74
CA ALA A 183 1.73 14.18 7.29
C ALA A 183 1.03 14.25 5.91
N SER A 184 1.12 13.21 5.09
CA SER A 184 0.54 13.20 3.75
C SER A 184 -0.99 13.23 3.75
N GLY A 185 -1.65 12.76 4.82
CA GLY A 185 -3.11 12.63 4.92
C GLY A 185 -3.71 11.58 3.98
N ILE A 186 -2.87 10.74 3.35
CA ILE A 186 -3.28 9.69 2.42
C ILE A 186 -3.16 8.34 3.14
N VAL A 187 -4.10 7.45 2.88
CA VAL A 187 -4.04 6.09 3.41
C VAL A 187 -2.88 5.35 2.74
N GLU A 188 -1.89 4.93 3.53
CA GLU A 188 -0.65 4.31 3.05
C GLU A 188 -0.90 3.14 2.08
N ARG A 189 -1.87 2.29 2.40
CA ARG A 189 -2.22 1.11 1.59
C ARG A 189 -2.60 1.46 0.15
N GLU A 190 -3.17 2.64 -0.08
CA GLU A 190 -3.66 3.05 -1.40
C GLU A 190 -2.54 3.46 -2.34
N LEU A 191 -1.40 3.89 -1.81
CA LEU A 191 -0.26 4.30 -2.61
C LEU A 191 0.61 3.12 -3.07
N LEU A 192 0.59 2.01 -2.35
CA LEU A 192 1.46 0.86 -2.64
C LEU A 192 1.29 0.29 -4.06
N PRO A 193 0.07 0.09 -4.61
CA PRO A 193 -0.10 -0.42 -5.97
C PRO A 193 0.53 0.49 -7.03
N PHE A 194 0.61 1.77 -6.75
CA PHE A 194 1.09 2.79 -7.68
C PHE A 194 2.55 3.19 -7.45
N ALA A 195 3.24 2.56 -6.51
CA ALA A 195 4.61 2.91 -6.15
C ALA A 195 5.55 2.92 -7.38
N GLY A 196 5.37 1.99 -8.32
CA GLY A 196 6.14 1.96 -9.56
C GLY A 196 5.89 3.16 -10.49
N LEU A 197 4.64 3.64 -10.58
CA LEU A 197 4.30 4.83 -11.37
C LEU A 197 4.79 6.12 -10.71
N MET A 198 4.87 6.14 -9.40
CA MET A 198 5.26 7.30 -8.60
C MET A 198 6.77 7.41 -8.37
N ALA A 199 7.51 6.29 -8.45
CA ALA A 199 8.95 6.23 -8.17
C ALA A 199 9.80 7.16 -9.03
N GLY A 200 9.37 7.46 -10.27
CA GLY A 200 10.07 8.36 -11.18
C GLY A 200 9.88 9.85 -10.87
N ASN A 201 9.08 10.22 -9.88
CA ASN A 201 8.70 11.60 -9.55
C ASN A 201 8.20 12.43 -10.76
N ARG A 202 7.68 11.75 -11.77
CA ARG A 202 7.11 12.32 -13.00
C ARG A 202 5.70 11.81 -13.16
N PHE A 203 4.74 12.66 -12.85
CA PHE A 203 3.35 12.25 -12.95
C PHE A 203 2.84 12.47 -14.36
N SER A 204 2.81 11.38 -15.12
CA SER A 204 2.19 11.39 -16.43
C SER A 204 0.66 11.46 -16.30
N LYS A 205 0.01 11.94 -17.37
CA LYS A 205 -1.45 11.92 -17.48
C LYS A 205 -2.03 10.55 -17.08
N ALA A 206 -1.50 9.46 -17.65
CA ALA A 206 -1.97 8.11 -17.39
C ALA A 206 -1.79 7.68 -15.93
N ALA A 207 -0.70 8.10 -15.26
CA ALA A 207 -0.46 7.79 -13.85
C ALA A 207 -1.49 8.50 -12.96
N ILE A 208 -1.77 9.78 -13.20
CA ILE A 208 -2.78 10.53 -12.44
C ILE A 208 -4.17 9.92 -12.63
N GLU A 209 -4.54 9.59 -13.89
CA GLU A 209 -5.81 8.96 -14.22
C GLU A 209 -5.98 7.63 -13.48
N ALA A 210 -4.98 6.75 -13.52
CA ALA A 210 -5.02 5.44 -12.86
C ALA A 210 -5.13 5.55 -11.34
N ILE A 211 -4.33 6.43 -10.72
CA ILE A 211 -4.32 6.61 -9.26
C ILE A 211 -5.66 7.18 -8.78
N VAL A 212 -6.17 8.21 -9.47
CA VAL A 212 -7.44 8.84 -9.09
C VAL A 212 -8.61 7.90 -9.35
N ALA A 213 -8.63 7.19 -10.48
CA ALA A 213 -9.71 6.25 -10.79
C ALA A 213 -9.82 5.15 -9.74
N GLU A 214 -8.71 4.55 -9.33
CA GLU A 214 -8.69 3.51 -8.30
C GLU A 214 -9.09 4.06 -6.92
N SER A 215 -8.56 5.23 -6.55
CA SER A 215 -8.84 5.82 -5.24
C SER A 215 -10.29 6.28 -5.07
N THR A 216 -10.93 6.75 -6.15
CA THR A 216 -12.31 7.24 -6.13
C THR A 216 -13.33 6.16 -6.52
N GLY A 217 -12.88 5.09 -7.17
CA GLY A 217 -13.75 4.08 -7.77
C GLY A 217 -14.60 4.61 -8.94
N CYS A 218 -14.19 5.73 -9.55
CA CYS A 218 -14.85 6.34 -10.71
C CYS A 218 -13.84 6.56 -11.84
N PRO A 219 -14.24 6.48 -13.11
CA PRO A 219 -13.35 6.81 -14.21
C PRO A 219 -12.78 8.22 -14.05
N ALA A 220 -11.49 8.38 -14.34
CA ALA A 220 -10.83 9.68 -14.26
C ALA A 220 -10.10 9.98 -15.57
N THR A 221 -10.18 11.25 -16.02
CA THR A 221 -9.53 11.73 -17.24
C THR A 221 -8.86 13.06 -16.97
N VAL A 222 -7.60 13.20 -17.36
CA VAL A 222 -6.84 14.47 -17.23
C VAL A 222 -6.81 15.18 -18.57
N ILE A 223 -7.24 16.44 -18.58
CA ILE A 223 -7.15 17.35 -19.73
C ILE A 223 -6.03 18.34 -19.41
N PRO A 224 -4.85 18.19 -20.03
CA PRO A 224 -3.69 19.04 -19.76
C PRO A 224 -3.85 20.42 -20.42
N PHE A 225 -2.91 21.31 -20.11
CA PHE A 225 -2.77 22.65 -20.72
C PHE A 225 -3.99 23.55 -20.57
N ARG A 226 -4.54 23.59 -19.37
CA ARG A 226 -5.61 24.54 -19.06
C ARG A 226 -5.01 25.88 -18.67
N PRO A 227 -5.30 26.96 -19.41
CA PRO A 227 -4.80 28.27 -19.05
C PRO A 227 -5.36 28.74 -17.71
N ALA A 228 -4.50 29.36 -16.91
CA ALA A 228 -4.86 29.93 -15.63
C ALA A 228 -4.31 31.36 -15.43
N TRP A 229 -5.06 32.17 -14.68
CA TRP A 229 -4.58 33.45 -14.21
C TRP A 229 -3.89 33.26 -12.86
N LEU A 230 -2.57 33.43 -12.82
CA LEU A 230 -1.78 33.40 -11.60
C LEU A 230 -1.80 34.74 -10.90
N GLN A 231 -2.04 34.73 -9.60
CA GLN A 231 -1.87 35.94 -8.78
C GLN A 231 -0.36 36.16 -8.59
N LEU A 232 0.09 37.37 -8.96
CA LEU A 232 1.49 37.74 -8.79
C LEU A 232 1.79 38.08 -7.31
N ASP A 233 3.02 37.87 -6.88
CA ASP A 233 3.50 38.35 -5.59
C ASP A 233 3.45 39.89 -5.60
N PRO A 234 2.90 40.55 -4.57
CA PRO A 234 2.90 42.00 -4.44
C PRO A 234 4.27 42.68 -4.63
N ARG A 235 5.34 41.95 -4.39
CA ARG A 235 6.73 42.40 -4.63
C ARG A 235 7.08 42.53 -6.12
N THR A 236 6.36 41.83 -6.99
CA THR A 236 6.60 41.80 -8.43
C THR A 236 5.73 42.83 -9.17
N PHE A 237 4.83 43.52 -8.49
CA PHE A 237 3.97 44.51 -9.10
C PHE A 237 4.79 45.67 -9.66
N THR A 238 4.40 46.17 -10.83
CA THR A 238 4.93 47.39 -11.36
C THR A 238 4.47 48.59 -10.53
N ARG A 239 5.41 49.38 -10.04
CA ARG A 239 5.15 50.61 -9.32
C ARG A 239 5.82 51.76 -10.08
N ILE A 240 5.03 52.77 -10.48
CA ILE A 240 5.47 53.96 -11.17
C ILE A 240 5.69 55.08 -10.12
N GLY A 241 6.78 55.81 -10.23
CA GLY A 241 7.11 56.87 -9.32
C GLY A 241 8.61 57.03 -9.09
N THR A 242 9.02 57.95 -8.20
CA THR A 242 10.42 58.26 -7.90
C THR A 242 11.18 57.03 -7.32
N HIS A 243 10.49 56.13 -6.64
CA HIS A 243 10.99 54.85 -6.17
C HIS A 243 10.31 53.69 -6.91
N GLY A 244 10.15 53.82 -8.24
CA GLY A 244 9.50 52.83 -9.08
C GLY A 244 10.19 51.47 -9.03
N GLN A 245 9.40 50.42 -8.96
CA GLN A 245 9.87 49.04 -8.96
C GLN A 245 9.27 48.31 -10.16
N ASN A 246 10.06 47.47 -10.83
CA ASN A 246 9.61 46.71 -12.00
C ASN A 246 8.96 47.58 -13.11
N SER A 247 9.52 48.76 -13.39
CA SER A 247 8.93 49.78 -14.28
C SER A 247 9.50 49.80 -15.71
N GLN A 248 10.44 48.86 -16.03
CA GLN A 248 11.06 48.84 -17.36
C GLN A 248 10.15 48.15 -18.37
N LEU A 249 9.66 48.92 -19.33
CA LEU A 249 8.80 48.41 -20.40
C LEU A 249 9.54 47.36 -21.25
N GLY A 250 8.87 46.24 -21.54
CA GLY A 250 9.44 45.12 -22.30
C GLY A 250 10.40 44.21 -21.52
N ARG A 251 10.73 44.54 -20.25
CA ARG A 251 11.65 43.74 -19.43
C ARG A 251 11.02 43.28 -18.11
N THR A 252 10.55 44.22 -17.29
CA THR A 252 10.08 43.92 -15.94
C THR A 252 8.68 44.43 -15.66
N ALA A 253 8.15 45.35 -16.52
CA ALA A 253 6.84 45.93 -16.32
C ALA A 253 5.72 44.91 -16.62
N ILE A 254 4.85 44.71 -15.66
CA ILE A 254 3.66 43.84 -15.77
C ILE A 254 2.43 44.72 -15.51
N CYS A 255 1.45 44.66 -16.40
CA CYS A 255 0.19 45.36 -16.24
C CYS A 255 -0.79 44.55 -15.39
N GLY A 256 -1.18 45.06 -14.22
CA GLY A 256 -2.10 44.40 -13.32
C GLY A 256 -1.46 43.52 -12.24
N THR A 257 -2.30 42.77 -11.53
CA THR A 257 -1.91 41.92 -10.38
C THR A 257 -1.92 40.44 -10.71
N ARG A 258 -2.21 40.07 -11.96
CA ARG A 258 -2.31 38.69 -12.42
C ARG A 258 -1.57 38.53 -13.74
N ALA A 259 -0.90 37.39 -13.91
CA ALA A 259 -0.29 36.95 -15.16
C ALA A 259 -1.07 35.78 -15.75
N TYR A 260 -1.26 35.79 -17.07
CA TYR A 260 -1.87 34.67 -17.77
C TYR A 260 -0.82 33.65 -18.11
N ASN A 261 -0.98 32.41 -17.58
CA ASN A 261 -0.14 31.29 -17.89
C ASN A 261 -0.93 30.23 -18.67
N PRO A 262 -0.64 29.99 -19.94
CA PRO A 262 -1.36 29.00 -20.75
C PRO A 262 -1.06 27.55 -20.38
N LEU A 263 0.03 27.31 -19.67
CA LEU A 263 0.54 25.96 -19.36
C LEU A 263 0.41 25.55 -17.88
N ASP A 264 -0.17 26.42 -17.05
CA ASP A 264 -0.12 26.28 -15.58
C ASP A 264 -1.07 25.23 -15.00
N GLY A 265 -2.10 24.84 -15.73
CA GLY A 265 -3.16 24.04 -15.15
C GLY A 265 -3.57 22.81 -15.96
N CYS A 266 -4.28 21.93 -15.27
CA CYS A 266 -5.00 20.83 -15.90
C CYS A 266 -6.43 20.72 -15.33
N ILE A 267 -7.31 20.05 -16.07
CA ILE A 267 -8.63 19.64 -15.57
C ILE A 267 -8.57 18.16 -15.26
N LEU A 268 -8.90 17.81 -14.04
CA LEU A 268 -9.12 16.43 -13.60
C LEU A 268 -10.63 16.18 -13.62
N ARG A 269 -11.09 15.44 -14.63
CA ARG A 269 -12.49 15.05 -14.77
C ARG A 269 -12.68 13.67 -14.17
N ILE A 270 -13.61 13.54 -13.22
CA ILE A 270 -13.93 12.31 -12.51
C ILE A 270 -15.40 12.00 -12.77
N GLY A 271 -15.67 10.88 -13.39
CA GLY A 271 -17.04 10.44 -13.70
C GLY A 271 -17.18 9.76 -15.08
N PRO A 272 -18.39 9.26 -15.35
CA PRO A 272 -19.64 9.40 -14.56
C PRO A 272 -19.59 8.64 -13.24
N CYS A 273 -20.00 9.29 -12.15
CA CYS A 273 -20.07 8.73 -10.79
C CYS A 273 -21.52 8.47 -10.39
N SER A 274 -21.73 7.51 -9.47
CA SER A 274 -23.02 7.34 -8.79
C SER A 274 -23.32 8.51 -7.85
N ALA A 275 -24.60 8.77 -7.51
CA ALA A 275 -24.99 9.86 -6.62
C ALA A 275 -24.33 9.78 -5.24
N THR A 276 -24.12 8.57 -4.74
CA THR A 276 -23.41 8.32 -3.46
C THR A 276 -21.95 8.73 -3.54
N ARG A 277 -21.22 8.30 -4.58
CA ARG A 277 -19.82 8.69 -4.82
C ARG A 277 -19.66 10.17 -5.10
N PHE A 278 -20.54 10.72 -5.94
CA PHE A 278 -20.55 12.14 -6.22
C PHE A 278 -20.68 12.97 -4.92
N SER A 279 -21.62 12.57 -4.04
CA SER A 279 -21.83 13.27 -2.78
C SER A 279 -20.67 13.13 -1.78
N ALA A 280 -19.92 12.06 -1.84
CA ALA A 280 -18.72 11.89 -1.01
C ALA A 280 -17.54 12.76 -1.50
N LEU A 281 -17.43 13.00 -2.83
CA LEU A 281 -16.29 13.70 -3.45
C LEU A 281 -16.46 15.22 -3.53
N ILE A 282 -17.68 15.77 -3.43
CA ILE A 282 -17.94 17.22 -3.47
C ILE A 282 -17.29 17.94 -2.27
N PRO A 283 -17.05 19.27 -2.36
CA PRO A 283 -16.58 20.06 -1.24
C PRO A 283 -17.49 19.89 0.00
N GLY A 284 -16.88 19.50 1.12
CA GLY A 284 -17.60 19.13 2.35
C GLY A 284 -18.04 17.66 2.45
N GLY A 285 -17.84 16.87 1.42
CA GLY A 285 -18.06 15.42 1.45
C GLY A 285 -16.97 14.65 2.20
N THR A 286 -17.28 13.41 2.57
CA THR A 286 -16.41 12.56 3.42
C THR A 286 -15.06 12.21 2.76
N GLU A 287 -15.04 12.05 1.43
CA GLU A 287 -13.83 11.68 0.69
C GLU A 287 -13.13 12.88 0.02
N HIS A 288 -13.70 14.09 0.16
CA HIS A 288 -13.14 15.29 -0.45
C HIS A 288 -11.70 15.59 0.02
N HIS A 289 -11.46 15.51 1.33
CA HIS A 289 -10.13 15.78 1.89
C HIS A 289 -9.09 14.77 1.40
N ARG A 290 -9.50 13.50 1.28
CA ARG A 290 -8.65 12.42 0.77
C ARG A 290 -8.29 12.65 -0.69
N LEU A 291 -9.26 12.96 -1.54
CA LEU A 291 -9.01 13.34 -2.93
C LEU A 291 -8.03 14.51 -3.02
N GLY A 292 -8.22 15.52 -2.15
CA GLY A 292 -7.34 16.67 -2.07
C GLY A 292 -5.91 16.33 -1.68
N ALA A 293 -5.73 15.45 -0.73
CA ALA A 293 -4.40 14.99 -0.34
C ALA A 293 -3.69 14.27 -1.49
N ILE A 294 -4.40 13.39 -2.21
CA ILE A 294 -3.87 12.68 -3.37
C ILE A 294 -3.49 13.67 -4.49
N VAL A 295 -4.39 14.60 -4.83
CA VAL A 295 -4.16 15.60 -5.88
C VAL A 295 -2.95 16.48 -5.55
N ARG A 296 -2.82 16.95 -4.30
CA ARG A 296 -1.66 17.73 -3.86
C ARG A 296 -0.37 16.92 -3.93
N PHE A 297 -0.40 15.68 -3.47
CA PHE A 297 0.75 14.79 -3.53
C PHE A 297 1.22 14.59 -4.96
N LEU A 298 0.30 14.35 -5.89
CA LEU A 298 0.59 14.15 -7.30
C LEU A 298 1.05 15.43 -8.03
N SER A 299 0.54 16.59 -7.65
CA SER A 299 0.90 17.86 -8.28
C SER A 299 2.10 18.55 -7.64
N HIS A 300 2.55 18.07 -6.47
CA HIS A 300 3.55 18.76 -5.64
C HIS A 300 3.22 20.23 -5.36
N ASP A 301 1.93 20.59 -5.37
CA ASP A 301 1.44 21.96 -5.32
C ASP A 301 2.03 22.88 -6.41
N ALA A 302 2.62 22.30 -7.48
CA ALA A 302 3.30 23.07 -8.52
C ALA A 302 2.36 23.65 -9.59
N MET A 303 1.17 23.05 -9.76
CA MET A 303 0.21 23.45 -10.78
C MET A 303 -1.21 23.61 -10.23
N SER A 304 -2.02 24.43 -10.90
CA SER A 304 -3.43 24.54 -10.54
C SER A 304 -4.25 23.42 -11.17
N ILE A 305 -4.96 22.66 -10.34
CA ILE A 305 -5.83 21.58 -10.79
C ILE A 305 -7.28 21.99 -10.61
N THR A 306 -8.05 21.94 -11.71
CA THR A 306 -9.50 22.11 -11.67
C THR A 306 -10.12 20.74 -11.68
N VAL A 307 -10.88 20.41 -10.64
CA VAL A 307 -11.62 19.14 -10.58
C VAL A 307 -13.02 19.34 -11.16
N GLU A 308 -13.39 18.49 -12.08
CA GLU A 308 -14.73 18.38 -12.67
C GLU A 308 -15.33 17.04 -12.25
N LEU A 309 -16.41 17.06 -11.46
CA LEU A 309 -17.15 15.86 -11.08
C LEU A 309 -18.36 15.70 -11.99
N GLU A 310 -18.50 14.55 -12.63
CA GLU A 310 -19.64 14.21 -13.46
C GLU A 310 -20.54 13.20 -12.75
N LEU A 311 -21.81 13.54 -12.57
CA LEU A 311 -22.84 12.65 -12.03
C LEU A 311 -23.46 11.83 -13.15
N ASP A 312 -23.72 10.55 -12.91
CA ASP A 312 -24.49 9.72 -13.86
C ASP A 312 -25.87 10.34 -14.08
N ARG A 313 -26.23 10.47 -15.36
CA ARG A 313 -27.50 11.07 -15.79
C ARG A 313 -28.72 10.36 -15.23
N GLN A 314 -28.63 9.06 -15.04
CA GLN A 314 -29.72 8.24 -14.54
C GLN A 314 -29.99 8.50 -13.07
N GLU A 315 -29.00 8.97 -12.33
CA GLU A 315 -29.07 9.22 -10.90
C GLU A 315 -29.35 10.69 -10.54
N VAL A 316 -29.46 11.57 -11.52
CA VAL A 316 -29.84 12.97 -11.30
C VAL A 316 -31.27 13.04 -10.77
N ARG A 317 -31.47 13.62 -9.60
CA ARG A 317 -32.77 13.80 -8.94
C ARG A 317 -33.14 15.30 -8.90
N PRO A 318 -34.45 15.65 -8.98
CA PRO A 318 -34.89 17.04 -8.79
C PRO A 318 -34.60 17.49 -7.37
N ALA A 319 -34.24 18.75 -7.21
CA ALA A 319 -34.02 19.35 -5.91
C ALA A 319 -35.37 19.47 -5.13
N VAL A 320 -35.38 18.99 -3.89
CA VAL A 320 -36.50 19.12 -2.96
C VAL A 320 -36.11 20.11 -1.88
N LEU A 321 -36.86 21.23 -1.77
CA LEU A 321 -36.59 22.25 -0.76
C LEU A 321 -36.74 21.68 0.67
N GLY A 322 -35.85 22.08 1.55
CA GLY A 322 -35.85 21.60 2.94
C GLY A 322 -35.06 20.30 3.17
N THR A 323 -34.44 19.70 2.14
CA THR A 323 -33.57 18.55 2.27
C THR A 323 -32.09 18.96 2.17
N ALA A 324 -31.22 18.19 2.81
CA ALA A 324 -29.76 18.37 2.71
C ALA A 324 -29.23 18.20 1.26
N ASP A 325 -30.02 17.56 0.39
CA ASP A 325 -29.65 17.31 -1.01
C ASP A 325 -29.93 18.53 -1.90
N ALA A 326 -30.56 19.59 -1.39
CA ALA A 326 -30.89 20.83 -2.14
C ALA A 326 -29.81 21.92 -2.04
N ALA A 327 -28.52 21.53 -1.89
CA ALA A 327 -27.42 22.51 -1.82
C ALA A 327 -27.28 23.26 -3.17
N LEU A 328 -27.53 24.56 -3.17
CA LEU A 328 -27.46 25.42 -4.34
C LEU A 328 -26.05 25.44 -4.94
N GLY A 329 -25.94 25.28 -6.25
CA GLY A 329 -24.67 25.27 -6.97
C GLY A 329 -23.89 23.97 -6.88
N VAL A 330 -24.36 22.96 -6.08
CA VAL A 330 -23.66 21.70 -5.87
C VAL A 330 -24.53 20.49 -6.20
N ARG A 331 -25.76 20.41 -5.64
CA ARG A 331 -26.68 19.26 -5.78
C ARG A 331 -28.07 19.64 -6.22
N ALA A 332 -28.40 20.93 -6.32
CA ALA A 332 -29.74 21.40 -6.69
C ALA A 332 -29.90 21.41 -8.20
N TRP A 333 -30.62 20.46 -8.76
CA TRP A 333 -30.97 20.43 -10.18
C TRP A 333 -32.44 20.76 -10.35
N LEU A 334 -32.71 21.75 -11.20
CA LEU A 334 -34.06 22.09 -11.60
C LEU A 334 -34.46 21.18 -12.76
N MET A 335 -35.41 20.30 -12.52
CA MET A 335 -35.96 19.42 -13.54
C MET A 335 -37.41 19.80 -13.84
N PRO A 336 -37.88 19.80 -15.11
CA PRO A 336 -39.26 20.03 -15.45
C PRO A 336 -40.16 18.95 -14.81
N HIS A 337 -41.26 19.38 -14.21
CA HIS A 337 -42.16 18.52 -13.41
C HIS A 337 -42.90 17.42 -14.19
N ARG A 338 -42.98 17.53 -15.52
CA ARG A 338 -43.64 16.56 -16.39
C ARG A 338 -42.75 16.17 -17.58
N ARG A 339 -42.26 14.95 -17.57
CA ARG A 339 -41.83 14.27 -18.77
C ARG A 339 -42.46 12.91 -18.82
N SER A 340 -43.05 12.58 -19.99
CA SER A 340 -43.42 11.21 -20.28
C SER A 340 -42.18 10.35 -20.23
N SER A 341 -42.28 9.11 -19.74
CA SER A 341 -41.17 8.15 -19.56
C SER A 341 -40.47 7.79 -20.88
N THR A 342 -40.92 8.31 -22.02
CA THR A 342 -40.46 7.95 -23.39
C THR A 342 -39.49 8.96 -23.97
N GLU A 343 -39.32 10.17 -23.40
CA GLU A 343 -38.37 11.12 -23.91
C GLU A 343 -36.97 10.95 -23.31
N PRO A 344 -35.92 10.94 -24.16
CA PRO A 344 -34.55 10.91 -23.66
C PRO A 344 -34.29 12.12 -22.78
N ARG A 345 -33.78 11.92 -21.59
CA ARG A 345 -33.39 13.00 -20.67
C ARG A 345 -32.43 13.96 -21.38
N PRO A 346 -32.65 15.28 -21.33
CA PRO A 346 -31.74 16.21 -21.97
C PRO A 346 -30.32 16.05 -21.44
N PHE A 347 -29.37 16.35 -22.30
CA PHE A 347 -27.97 16.29 -22.01
C PHE A 347 -27.60 17.40 -21.01
N ILE A 348 -27.80 17.19 -19.73
CA ILE A 348 -27.23 18.04 -18.70
C ILE A 348 -26.03 17.27 -18.17
N ALA A 349 -24.85 17.58 -18.68
CA ALA A 349 -23.62 17.21 -18.02
C ALA A 349 -23.61 17.93 -16.67
N THR A 350 -23.91 17.23 -15.62
CA THR A 350 -23.91 17.78 -14.29
C THR A 350 -22.45 17.82 -13.82
N VAL A 351 -21.77 18.90 -14.19
CA VAL A 351 -20.34 19.09 -13.89
C VAL A 351 -20.23 20.08 -12.77
N LEU A 352 -19.80 19.61 -11.62
CA LEU A 352 -19.37 20.48 -10.54
C LEU A 352 -17.90 20.82 -10.77
N ARG A 353 -17.59 22.11 -10.95
CA ARG A 353 -16.22 22.59 -11.11
C ARG A 353 -15.76 23.27 -9.84
N TYR A 354 -14.65 22.81 -9.28
CA TYR A 354 -13.95 23.54 -8.23
C TYR A 354 -12.45 23.53 -8.48
N ARG A 355 -11.78 24.58 -8.08
CA ARG A 355 -10.35 24.74 -8.30
C ARG A 355 -9.60 24.37 -7.04
N TRP A 356 -8.66 23.47 -7.15
CA TRP A 356 -7.63 23.25 -6.16
C TRP A 356 -6.48 24.21 -6.48
N ALA A 357 -6.46 25.34 -5.83
CA ALA A 357 -5.33 26.25 -5.92
C ALA A 357 -4.22 25.75 -5.01
N PRO A 358 -2.94 25.81 -5.44
CA PRO A 358 -1.83 25.60 -4.52
C PRO A 358 -2.02 26.56 -3.35
N VAL A 359 -1.88 26.07 -2.14
CA VAL A 359 -1.85 26.91 -0.95
C VAL A 359 -0.48 27.59 -0.97
N ILE A 360 -0.37 28.71 -1.64
CA ILE A 360 0.73 29.63 -1.42
C ILE A 360 0.47 30.16 0.00
N ALA A 361 1.12 29.53 0.98
CA ALA A 361 1.10 30.05 2.33
C ALA A 361 1.58 31.50 2.25
N PRO A 362 0.82 32.48 2.77
CA PRO A 362 1.32 33.84 2.83
C PRO A 362 2.66 33.77 3.57
N PRO A 363 3.71 34.47 3.11
CA PRO A 363 4.98 34.47 3.80
C PRO A 363 4.67 34.84 5.25
N SER A 364 4.96 33.92 6.15
CA SER A 364 4.69 34.10 7.57
C SER A 364 5.42 35.33 8.03
N GLN A 365 4.66 36.38 8.34
CA GLN A 365 5.19 37.65 8.90
C GLN A 365 5.93 37.44 10.23
N GLU A 366 5.79 36.27 10.85
CA GLU A 366 6.49 35.92 12.09
C GLU A 366 7.99 35.58 11.95
N ARG A 367 8.49 35.27 10.75
CA ARG A 367 9.92 35.02 10.59
C ARG A 367 10.77 36.27 10.44
N VAL A 368 10.20 37.41 10.16
CA VAL A 368 10.93 38.68 9.99
C VAL A 368 11.07 39.40 11.33
N ALA A 369 10.15 39.20 12.27
CA ALA A 369 10.22 39.81 13.59
C ALA A 369 11.27 39.18 14.52
N ASN A 370 11.61 37.90 14.31
CA ASN A 370 12.61 37.21 15.17
C ASN A 370 14.06 37.29 14.68
N GLN A 371 14.31 37.90 13.50
CA GLN A 371 15.69 38.15 13.03
C GLN A 371 16.23 39.53 13.39
N SER A 372 15.41 40.44 13.92
CA SER A 372 15.84 41.80 14.30
C SER A 372 16.22 41.95 15.79
N THR A 373 16.11 40.87 16.59
CA THR A 373 16.41 40.94 18.02
C THR A 373 17.54 40.01 18.52
N SER A 374 18.32 39.41 17.62
CA SER A 374 19.47 38.59 18.03
C SER A 374 20.79 38.96 17.34
N SER A 375 21.10 40.28 17.28
CA SER A 375 22.44 40.77 16.98
C SER A 375 23.01 41.48 18.22
N SER A 376 23.14 40.75 19.31
CA SER A 376 24.08 41.11 20.38
C SER A 376 25.16 40.02 20.38
N VAL A 377 26.23 40.31 19.67
CA VAL A 377 27.50 39.57 19.71
C VAL A 377 28.05 39.74 21.14
N PRO A 378 28.31 38.69 21.90
CA PRO A 378 29.06 38.82 23.15
C PRO A 378 30.53 39.13 22.83
N PRO A 379 31.21 39.96 23.66
CA PRO A 379 32.59 40.36 23.43
C PRO A 379 33.53 39.17 23.58
N ILE A 380 34.48 39.09 22.65
CA ILE A 380 35.58 38.14 22.65
C ILE A 380 36.47 38.45 23.88
N GLN A 381 36.45 37.55 24.87
CA GLN A 381 37.46 37.57 25.92
C GLN A 381 38.75 36.93 25.41
N HIS A 382 39.79 37.75 25.25
CA HIS A 382 41.15 37.30 25.10
C HIS A 382 41.61 36.60 26.40
N VAL A 383 41.82 35.31 26.32
CA VAL A 383 42.57 34.57 27.34
C VAL A 383 43.98 34.35 26.83
N HIS A 384 44.91 35.09 27.49
CA HIS A 384 46.34 34.92 27.35
C HIS A 384 46.78 33.50 27.72
N GLY A 385 47.76 33.06 26.99
CA GLY A 385 48.38 31.75 27.14
C GLY A 385 49.10 31.56 28.47
N HIS A 386 49.23 30.34 28.85
CA HIS A 386 50.39 29.87 29.61
C HIS A 386 50.83 28.49 29.12
N LYS A 387 52.11 28.40 29.07
CA LYS A 387 53.02 27.41 28.53
C LYS A 387 53.09 26.12 29.39
N HIS A 388 53.54 25.10 28.67
CA HIS A 388 54.49 24.01 29.09
C HIS A 388 54.06 23.01 30.17
N SER A 389 54.14 21.80 29.87
CA SER A 389 55.14 20.80 30.10
C SER A 389 54.57 19.44 30.52
N ALA A 390 55.29 18.48 30.02
CA ALA A 390 55.61 17.13 30.52
C ALA A 390 54.58 16.03 30.21
N LEU A 391 54.85 15.21 29.17
CA LEU A 391 55.73 14.02 29.17
C LEU A 391 55.43 12.99 30.27
N SER A 392 55.08 11.84 29.79
CA SER A 392 55.65 10.55 30.26
C SER A 392 54.78 9.64 31.14
N ARG A 393 54.81 8.40 30.62
CA ARG A 393 54.62 7.08 31.28
C ARG A 393 53.21 6.52 31.27
N ALA A 394 53.06 5.48 30.55
CA ALA A 394 53.53 4.09 30.55
C ALA A 394 52.43 3.19 31.07
N ALA A 395 52.05 2.32 30.19
CA ALA A 395 51.96 0.85 30.35
C ALA A 395 51.56 0.35 31.75
N GLN A 396 50.40 -0.18 31.82
CA GLN A 396 50.16 -1.57 32.21
C GLN A 396 48.76 -2.00 31.76
#